data_12c954805d77f4c561ba01decde1638e
#
_entry.id   12c954805d77f4c561ba01decde1638e
#
_cell.length_a   1.000
_cell.length_b   1.000
_cell.length_c   1.000
_cell.angle_alpha   90.00
_cell.angle_beta   90.00
_cell.angle_gamma   90.00
#
_symmetry.space_group_name_H-M   'P 1'
#
loop_
_entity.id
_entity.type
_entity.pdbx_description
1 polymer ?
#
loop_
_entity_poly.entity_id
_entity_poly.type
_entity_poly.pdbx_seq_one_letter_code
_entity_poly.pdbx_strand_id
1 'polypeptide(L)'
;MDGVPFVTQCPIQPGTTFRYNFMATQAGTHFWHSHTGFQRADGAFGAFIVRTIEEDDPHSSLYDYDLSSHTISILDWGPGIGTAKFVAHHHSNGDNKADTLLVNGLGRFKTFTNSTNHTIYTPTARFTVERGYRYRFRIINAGFLNCPIEVSVDNHTLTVIGSDGSNFASIKAESIVTYAGERFDFIINADQPVDLYWIRFKGLMDCDERFRSAHQAAVLQYKGSSKSSYPQALLSYAKAHKEGMQINALNKGPGQNNSMNIMEMQSLDTWDSSLKEIPDYQFVVSYDFYRINNPRFHKTAMYGYAEVNDTKQQLLTPQLNYISLKLPPVPLLPARDLLDTDKFCNRYNMEHCEKNFCECTHVLEVPLRSTVELIIIDKGFVYDANHPFHLHGHTFRVVAMDKVGANVTEEQVAALDKKGLIKRNLINAIKKDTVTVPDGGYTILRILASNPGYWLFHCHIEFHMEIGMALVLKVGEHHEMAPVPENFPKCGDFVPKDRHSKEKSKHCNWLNECDDNESYSSAENLHSNKWLVYIVTLQCVMWHIRFS
;
A
#
# COMPACT_ATOMS: atom_id res chain seq x y z
N MET A 1 -15.55 5.61 -3.91
CA MET A 1 -15.37 4.17 -4.11
C MET A 1 -13.98 3.95 -4.66
N ASP A 2 -13.23 3.05 -4.06
CA ASP A 2 -11.83 2.79 -4.38
C ASP A 2 -11.50 1.33 -4.66
N GLY A 3 -12.51 0.44 -4.59
CA GLY A 3 -12.36 -0.96 -4.99
C GLY A 3 -12.28 -1.96 -3.85
N VAL A 4 -12.27 -1.54 -2.59
CA VAL A 4 -12.13 -2.47 -1.45
C VAL A 4 -13.38 -3.34 -1.29
N PRO A 5 -13.26 -4.68 -1.42
CA PRO A 5 -14.38 -5.60 -1.25
C PRO A 5 -14.99 -5.48 0.14
N PHE A 6 -16.33 -5.49 0.20
CA PHE A 6 -17.14 -5.40 1.43
C PHE A 6 -16.95 -4.10 2.24
N VAL A 7 -16.13 -3.17 1.79
CA VAL A 7 -16.04 -1.80 2.33
C VAL A 7 -16.72 -0.84 1.38
N THR A 8 -16.18 -0.64 0.18
CA THR A 8 -16.70 0.33 -0.79
C THR A 8 -17.49 -0.26 -1.93
N GLN A 9 -17.39 -1.56 -2.15
CA GLN A 9 -18.08 -2.30 -3.23
C GLN A 9 -18.13 -3.80 -2.98
N CYS A 10 -18.83 -4.51 -3.85
CA CYS A 10 -18.74 -5.97 -3.95
C CYS A 10 -17.43 -6.40 -4.65
N PRO A 11 -16.89 -7.60 -4.37
CA PRO A 11 -15.83 -8.17 -5.19
C PRO A 11 -16.23 -8.25 -6.66
N ILE A 12 -15.30 -7.99 -7.57
CA ILE A 12 -15.52 -8.19 -9.00
C ILE A 12 -15.48 -9.68 -9.28
N GLN A 13 -16.60 -10.23 -9.79
CA GLN A 13 -16.73 -11.66 -10.03
C GLN A 13 -15.91 -12.10 -11.26
N PRO A 14 -15.42 -13.34 -11.29
CA PRO A 14 -14.77 -13.90 -12.47
C PRO A 14 -15.63 -13.75 -13.73
N GLY A 15 -15.01 -13.32 -14.83
CA GLY A 15 -15.71 -13.11 -16.12
C GLY A 15 -16.55 -11.84 -16.21
N THR A 16 -16.55 -10.99 -15.16
CA THR A 16 -17.29 -9.71 -15.17
C THR A 16 -16.34 -8.53 -15.28
N THR A 17 -16.90 -7.36 -15.63
CA THR A 17 -16.20 -6.09 -15.73
C THR A 17 -16.84 -5.08 -14.80
N PHE A 18 -16.02 -4.38 -14.01
CA PHE A 18 -16.44 -3.22 -13.23
C PHE A 18 -15.77 -1.95 -13.78
N ARG A 19 -16.56 -0.90 -14.02
CA ARG A 19 -16.06 0.38 -14.55
C ARG A 19 -15.96 1.40 -13.43
N TYR A 20 -14.74 1.93 -13.22
CA TYR A 20 -14.49 3.07 -12.34
C TYR A 20 -14.52 4.37 -13.14
N ASN A 21 -15.38 5.31 -12.71
CA ASN A 21 -15.42 6.66 -13.25
C ASN A 21 -15.06 7.64 -12.14
N PHE A 22 -13.95 8.35 -12.31
CA PHE A 22 -13.47 9.31 -11.31
C PHE A 22 -12.66 10.42 -11.95
N MET A 23 -12.54 11.55 -11.26
CA MET A 23 -11.61 12.61 -11.63
C MET A 23 -10.26 12.38 -10.94
N ALA A 24 -9.18 12.41 -11.70
CA ALA A 24 -7.82 12.32 -11.18
C ALA A 24 -7.40 13.69 -10.62
N THR A 25 -7.85 14.02 -9.42
CA THR A 25 -7.65 15.34 -8.79
C THR A 25 -6.31 15.46 -8.06
N GLN A 26 -5.68 14.35 -7.73
CA GLN A 26 -4.40 14.32 -7.06
C GLN A 26 -3.31 13.85 -8.01
N ALA A 27 -2.42 14.77 -8.39
CA ALA A 27 -1.25 14.44 -9.18
C ALA A 27 -0.26 13.59 -8.38
N GLY A 28 0.62 12.88 -9.08
CA GLY A 28 1.74 12.14 -8.47
C GLY A 28 1.83 10.68 -8.88
N THR A 29 2.61 9.95 -8.11
CA THR A 29 2.88 8.52 -8.31
C THR A 29 1.97 7.70 -7.43
N HIS A 30 0.99 7.07 -8.06
CA HIS A 30 0.05 6.12 -7.46
C HIS A 30 0.19 4.77 -8.14
N PHE A 31 -0.48 3.76 -7.60
CA PHE A 31 -0.63 2.46 -8.24
C PHE A 31 -1.99 1.86 -7.91
N TRP A 32 -2.44 0.97 -8.74
CA TRP A 32 -3.61 0.13 -8.48
C TRP A 32 -3.17 -1.28 -8.16
N HIS A 33 -3.92 -1.98 -7.32
CA HIS A 33 -3.71 -3.40 -7.05
C HIS A 33 -5.01 -4.08 -6.65
N SER A 34 -5.04 -5.40 -6.77
CA SER A 34 -6.14 -6.18 -6.21
C SER A 34 -6.16 -6.06 -4.69
N HIS A 35 -7.34 -5.93 -4.14
CA HIS A 35 -7.60 -5.93 -2.70
C HIS A 35 -8.43 -7.15 -2.28
N THR A 36 -8.22 -8.28 -2.96
CA THR A 36 -8.90 -9.56 -2.74
C THR A 36 -7.86 -10.65 -2.49
N GLY A 37 -7.77 -11.13 -1.26
CA GLY A 37 -6.80 -12.14 -0.86
C GLY A 37 -5.38 -11.75 -1.28
N PHE A 38 -4.63 -12.70 -1.84
CA PHE A 38 -3.21 -12.52 -2.16
C PHE A 38 -2.94 -12.25 -3.65
N GLN A 39 -3.92 -11.72 -4.38
CA GLN A 39 -3.75 -11.47 -5.82
C GLN A 39 -2.67 -10.44 -6.12
N ARG A 40 -2.41 -9.46 -5.24
CA ARG A 40 -1.30 -8.53 -5.37
C ARG A 40 0.04 -9.26 -5.27
N ALA A 41 0.19 -10.16 -4.31
CA ALA A 41 1.37 -11.01 -4.16
C ALA A 41 1.63 -11.87 -5.41
N ASP A 42 0.58 -12.24 -6.14
CA ASP A 42 0.66 -12.99 -7.39
C ASP A 42 0.79 -12.08 -8.65
N GLY A 43 0.95 -10.76 -8.46
CA GLY A 43 1.27 -9.81 -9.53
C GLY A 43 0.09 -8.98 -10.05
N ALA A 44 -1.08 -9.00 -9.39
CA ALA A 44 -2.25 -8.19 -9.80
C ALA A 44 -2.12 -6.74 -9.32
N PHE A 45 -1.21 -5.97 -9.91
CA PHE A 45 -1.00 -4.55 -9.66
C PHE A 45 -0.44 -3.84 -10.89
N GLY A 46 -0.45 -2.51 -10.88
CA GLY A 46 0.16 -1.70 -11.92
C GLY A 46 0.29 -0.23 -11.54
N ALA A 47 1.17 0.48 -12.23
CA ALA A 47 1.36 1.91 -12.01
C ALA A 47 0.13 2.72 -12.41
N PHE A 48 -0.15 3.76 -11.64
CA PHE A 48 -1.16 4.77 -11.94
C PHE A 48 -0.56 6.16 -11.72
N ILE A 49 -0.09 6.78 -12.81
CA ILE A 49 0.62 8.05 -12.77
C ILE A 49 -0.29 9.17 -13.24
N VAL A 50 -0.52 10.14 -12.36
CA VAL A 50 -1.25 11.36 -12.67
C VAL A 50 -0.26 12.51 -12.79
N ARG A 51 -0.03 12.98 -14.02
CA ARG A 51 0.88 14.10 -14.26
C ARG A 51 0.16 15.42 -14.07
N THR A 52 0.86 16.37 -13.49
CA THR A 52 0.43 17.77 -13.48
C THR A 52 1.01 18.51 -14.69
N ILE A 53 0.48 19.66 -15.00
CA ILE A 53 1.05 20.57 -16.00
C ILE A 53 2.32 21.20 -15.43
N GLU A 54 3.21 21.68 -16.31
CA GLU A 54 4.52 22.21 -15.93
C GLU A 54 4.42 23.38 -14.96
N GLU A 55 3.44 24.24 -15.16
CA GLU A 55 3.20 25.43 -14.34
C GLU A 55 2.80 25.12 -12.89
N ASP A 56 2.17 23.95 -12.67
CA ASP A 56 1.71 23.49 -11.35
C ASP A 56 2.70 22.51 -10.70
N ASP A 57 3.74 22.06 -11.40
CA ASP A 57 4.75 21.18 -10.83
C ASP A 57 5.87 22.01 -10.17
N PRO A 58 5.97 22.00 -8.82
CA PRO A 58 6.99 22.77 -8.11
C PRO A 58 8.42 22.33 -8.43
N HIS A 59 8.59 21.17 -9.07
CA HIS A 59 9.87 20.59 -9.44
C HIS A 59 10.16 20.61 -10.93
N SER A 60 9.32 21.22 -11.77
CA SER A 60 9.44 21.23 -13.23
C SER A 60 10.83 21.69 -13.70
N SER A 61 11.44 22.64 -13.02
CA SER A 61 12.80 23.14 -13.34
C SER A 61 13.94 22.18 -13.01
N LEU A 62 13.67 21.10 -12.25
CA LEU A 62 14.72 20.16 -11.81
C LEU A 62 14.94 19.00 -12.77
N TYR A 63 14.02 18.73 -13.69
CA TYR A 63 14.15 17.63 -14.67
C TYR A 63 13.74 18.07 -16.07
N ASP A 64 14.20 17.34 -17.08
CA ASP A 64 13.89 17.59 -18.47
C ASP A 64 12.88 16.57 -19.03
N TYR A 65 12.81 15.38 -18.40
CA TYR A 65 11.93 14.29 -18.84
C TYR A 65 11.23 13.60 -17.67
N ASP A 66 9.90 13.40 -17.80
CA ASP A 66 9.04 12.54 -16.97
C ASP A 66 8.41 11.49 -17.88
N LEU A 67 9.07 10.35 -18.03
CA LEU A 67 8.67 9.31 -18.98
C LEU A 67 8.04 8.11 -18.27
N SER A 68 7.00 7.52 -18.86
CA SER A 68 6.38 6.28 -18.33
C SER A 68 7.36 5.12 -18.28
N SER A 69 8.37 5.11 -19.17
CA SER A 69 9.46 4.12 -19.18
C SER A 69 10.41 4.24 -17.99
N HIS A 70 10.34 5.31 -17.19
CA HIS A 70 11.14 5.49 -15.98
C HIS A 70 10.35 5.21 -14.70
N THR A 71 9.24 4.51 -14.81
CA THR A 71 8.52 3.98 -13.64
C THR A 71 9.12 2.63 -13.23
N ILE A 72 9.43 2.52 -11.94
CA ILE A 72 10.06 1.35 -11.31
C ILE A 72 9.03 0.76 -10.34
N SER A 73 8.44 -0.38 -10.69
CA SER A 73 7.60 -1.17 -9.79
C SER A 73 8.42 -2.30 -9.20
N ILE A 74 8.41 -2.43 -7.88
CA ILE A 74 9.18 -3.44 -7.14
C ILE A 74 8.20 -4.39 -6.46
N LEU A 75 8.49 -5.70 -6.54
CA LEU A 75 7.74 -6.74 -5.86
C LEU A 75 8.71 -7.71 -5.20
N ASP A 76 8.50 -8.04 -3.94
CA ASP A 76 9.13 -9.18 -3.29
C ASP A 76 8.55 -10.48 -3.87
N TRP A 77 9.42 -11.44 -4.19
CA TRP A 77 9.02 -12.60 -5.01
C TRP A 77 9.64 -13.90 -4.52
N GLY A 78 8.90 -14.99 -4.70
CA GLY A 78 9.37 -16.36 -4.46
C GLY A 78 8.43 -17.36 -5.13
N PRO A 79 8.79 -18.65 -5.15
CA PRO A 79 7.97 -19.69 -5.77
C PRO A 79 6.67 -19.91 -5.00
N GLY A 80 5.65 -20.38 -5.72
CA GLY A 80 4.31 -20.64 -5.19
C GLY A 80 3.39 -19.43 -5.19
N ILE A 81 2.11 -19.71 -5.09
CA ILE A 81 1.06 -18.68 -5.04
C ILE A 81 0.91 -18.08 -3.65
N GLY A 82 0.46 -16.83 -3.57
CA GLY A 82 0.33 -16.09 -2.32
C GLY A 82 -0.51 -16.80 -1.26
N THR A 83 -1.62 -17.43 -1.66
CA THR A 83 -2.47 -18.20 -0.74
C THR A 83 -1.72 -19.36 -0.07
N ALA A 84 -0.92 -20.13 -0.80
CA ALA A 84 -0.15 -21.23 -0.23
C ALA A 84 0.93 -20.72 0.74
N LYS A 85 1.61 -19.62 0.38
CA LYS A 85 2.59 -18.97 1.25
C LYS A 85 1.98 -18.43 2.55
N PHE A 86 0.80 -17.87 2.47
CA PHE A 86 0.08 -17.37 3.65
C PHE A 86 -0.23 -18.49 4.64
N VAL A 87 -0.77 -19.60 4.16
CA VAL A 87 -1.08 -20.76 5.00
C VAL A 87 0.19 -21.33 5.64
N ALA A 88 1.27 -21.48 4.87
CA ALA A 88 2.57 -21.94 5.37
C ALA A 88 3.14 -20.98 6.42
N HIS A 89 3.03 -19.66 6.20
CA HIS A 89 3.50 -18.65 7.14
C HIS A 89 2.83 -18.78 8.51
N HIS A 90 1.53 -18.99 8.56
CA HIS A 90 0.81 -19.06 9.83
C HIS A 90 0.94 -20.39 10.56
N HIS A 91 1.10 -21.49 9.85
CA HIS A 91 1.12 -22.83 10.44
C HIS A 91 2.49 -23.48 10.50
N SER A 92 3.47 -22.99 9.77
CA SER A 92 4.86 -23.43 9.83
C SER A 92 5.72 -22.47 10.66
N ASN A 93 7.01 -22.65 10.65
CA ASN A 93 7.96 -21.75 11.33
C ASN A 93 8.30 -20.48 10.51
N GLY A 94 7.39 -20.06 9.62
CA GLY A 94 7.50 -18.75 8.98
C GLY A 94 8.43 -18.71 7.77
N ASP A 95 8.56 -19.77 7.00
CA ASP A 95 9.38 -19.75 5.76
C ASP A 95 8.60 -19.15 4.57
N ASN A 96 8.12 -17.93 4.77
CA ASN A 96 7.48 -17.11 3.73
C ASN A 96 8.39 -15.99 3.24
N LYS A 97 9.68 -16.12 3.42
CA LYS A 97 10.66 -15.08 3.04
C LYS A 97 10.83 -15.02 1.53
N ALA A 98 10.99 -13.80 1.00
CA ALA A 98 11.22 -13.62 -0.42
C ALA A 98 12.57 -14.22 -0.84
N ASP A 99 12.56 -14.99 -1.93
CA ASP A 99 13.80 -15.52 -2.50
C ASP A 99 14.51 -14.46 -3.36
N THR A 100 13.77 -13.52 -3.93
CA THR A 100 14.28 -12.46 -4.78
C THR A 100 13.31 -11.28 -4.84
N LEU A 101 13.69 -10.26 -5.56
CA LEU A 101 12.86 -9.11 -5.91
C LEU A 101 12.64 -9.10 -7.42
N LEU A 102 11.51 -8.55 -7.87
CA LEU A 102 11.27 -8.25 -9.28
C LEU A 102 11.20 -6.74 -9.49
N VAL A 103 11.74 -6.29 -10.61
CA VAL A 103 11.67 -4.90 -11.06
C VAL A 103 10.92 -4.87 -12.39
N ASN A 104 9.75 -4.26 -12.40
CA ASN A 104 8.82 -4.28 -13.55
C ASN A 104 8.53 -5.72 -14.05
N GLY A 105 8.38 -6.67 -13.13
CA GLY A 105 8.15 -8.08 -13.43
C GLY A 105 9.38 -8.83 -13.94
N LEU A 106 10.55 -8.19 -13.98
CA LEU A 106 11.80 -8.75 -14.48
C LEU A 106 12.84 -8.90 -13.36
N GLY A 107 13.77 -9.84 -13.54
CA GLY A 107 14.88 -10.00 -12.60
C GLY A 107 15.56 -11.35 -12.70
N ARG A 108 16.79 -11.43 -12.18
CA ARG A 108 17.55 -12.67 -12.09
C ARG A 108 17.14 -13.41 -10.83
N PHE A 109 16.38 -14.47 -11.00
CA PHE A 109 16.00 -15.34 -9.88
C PHE A 109 16.79 -16.63 -9.89
N LYS A 110 16.92 -17.26 -11.06
CA LYS A 110 17.53 -18.57 -11.21
C LYS A 110 18.29 -18.67 -12.52
N THR A 111 19.39 -19.41 -12.52
CA THR A 111 20.06 -19.79 -13.75
C THR A 111 19.46 -21.09 -14.27
N PHE A 112 19.18 -21.12 -15.56
CA PHE A 112 18.71 -22.31 -16.26
C PHE A 112 19.83 -22.78 -17.17
N THR A 113 20.03 -24.09 -17.22
CA THR A 113 20.98 -24.71 -18.16
C THR A 113 20.14 -25.38 -19.25
N ASN A 114 20.31 -24.94 -20.49
CA ASN A 114 19.64 -25.58 -21.62
C ASN A 114 20.29 -26.92 -21.99
N SER A 115 19.71 -27.63 -22.96
CA SER A 115 20.19 -28.91 -23.46
C SER A 115 21.62 -28.88 -24.04
N THR A 116 22.14 -27.69 -24.33
CA THR A 116 23.50 -27.47 -24.84
C THR A 116 24.48 -26.96 -23.76
N ASN A 117 24.13 -27.09 -22.49
CA ASN A 117 24.94 -26.65 -21.34
C ASN A 117 25.20 -25.13 -21.25
N HIS A 118 24.42 -24.30 -21.96
CA HIS A 118 24.49 -22.85 -21.83
C HIS A 118 23.62 -22.37 -20.66
N THR A 119 24.18 -21.49 -19.85
CA THR A 119 23.45 -20.81 -18.79
C THR A 119 22.57 -19.73 -19.35
N ILE A 120 21.28 -19.80 -19.08
CA ILE A 120 20.28 -18.80 -19.46
C ILE A 120 19.90 -18.01 -18.21
N TYR A 121 19.87 -16.68 -18.35
CA TYR A 121 19.41 -15.76 -17.31
C TYR A 121 18.05 -15.19 -17.69
N THR A 122 17.17 -15.01 -16.70
CA THR A 122 15.95 -14.22 -16.89
C THR A 122 16.30 -12.76 -17.20
N PRO A 123 15.49 -12.06 -18.01
CA PRO A 123 15.80 -10.70 -18.42
C PRO A 123 15.81 -9.74 -17.24
N THR A 124 16.65 -8.70 -17.33
CA THR A 124 16.80 -7.64 -16.34
C THR A 124 16.19 -6.34 -16.88
N ALA A 125 15.47 -5.62 -16.04
CA ALA A 125 14.86 -4.34 -16.39
C ALA A 125 15.94 -3.32 -16.83
N ARG A 126 15.62 -2.49 -17.83
CA ARG A 126 16.52 -1.47 -18.38
C ARG A 126 15.80 -0.14 -18.49
N PHE A 127 16.52 0.92 -18.09
CA PHE A 127 16.06 2.30 -18.17
C PHE A 127 17.08 3.09 -18.98
N THR A 128 16.62 3.75 -20.05
CA THR A 128 17.52 4.44 -20.97
C THR A 128 17.52 5.93 -20.71
N VAL A 129 18.71 6.51 -20.58
CA VAL A 129 18.94 7.95 -20.43
C VAL A 129 19.94 8.46 -21.49
N GLU A 130 19.90 9.74 -21.77
CA GLU A 130 20.86 10.41 -22.65
C GLU A 130 21.69 11.40 -21.82
N ARG A 131 23.00 11.38 -22.04
CA ARG A 131 23.92 12.23 -21.29
C ARG A 131 23.60 13.71 -21.46
N GLY A 132 23.61 14.44 -20.36
CA GLY A 132 23.35 15.88 -20.31
C GLY A 132 21.93 16.25 -19.94
N TYR A 133 21.03 15.26 -19.82
CA TYR A 133 19.64 15.49 -19.41
C TYR A 133 19.34 14.96 -18.01
N ARG A 134 18.26 15.46 -17.41
CA ARG A 134 17.76 15.11 -16.08
C ARG A 134 16.44 14.37 -16.23
N TYR A 135 16.30 13.25 -15.54
CA TYR A 135 15.15 12.34 -15.66
C TYR A 135 14.46 12.12 -14.33
N ARG A 136 13.15 12.34 -14.30
CA ARG A 136 12.32 11.94 -13.17
C ARG A 136 12.06 10.44 -13.22
N PHE A 137 12.40 9.74 -12.15
CA PHE A 137 12.10 8.34 -11.92
C PHE A 137 11.03 8.22 -10.82
N ARG A 138 10.20 7.21 -10.93
CA ARG A 138 9.08 6.97 -10.03
C ARG A 138 9.16 5.55 -9.49
N ILE A 139 9.35 5.40 -8.18
CA ILE A 139 9.35 4.10 -7.48
C ILE A 139 7.97 3.83 -6.94
N ILE A 140 7.52 2.59 -7.13
CA ILE A 140 6.32 2.00 -6.53
C ILE A 140 6.74 0.71 -5.86
N ASN A 141 6.65 0.64 -4.54
CA ASN A 141 6.86 -0.61 -3.82
C ASN A 141 5.52 -1.35 -3.69
N ALA A 142 5.27 -2.29 -4.59
CA ALA A 142 4.10 -3.15 -4.59
C ALA A 142 4.27 -4.41 -3.72
N GLY A 143 5.32 -4.48 -2.90
CA GLY A 143 5.65 -5.59 -2.02
C GLY A 143 4.51 -5.97 -1.06
N PHE A 144 4.50 -7.22 -0.63
CA PHE A 144 3.46 -7.80 0.21
C PHE A 144 3.99 -8.41 1.51
N LEU A 145 5.31 -8.50 1.67
CA LEU A 145 6.00 -8.99 2.88
C LEU A 145 6.58 -7.83 3.70
N ASN A 146 7.10 -8.15 4.88
CA ASN A 146 7.95 -7.23 5.65
C ASN A 146 9.37 -7.19 5.05
N CYS A 147 9.45 -6.69 3.83
CA CYS A 147 10.65 -6.60 3.02
C CYS A 147 10.90 -5.16 2.56
N PRO A 148 11.37 -4.27 3.45
CA PRO A 148 11.81 -2.94 3.04
C PRO A 148 12.93 -3.05 2.02
N ILE A 149 12.97 -2.15 1.05
CA ILE A 149 13.92 -2.22 -0.06
C ILE A 149 14.73 -0.94 -0.13
N GLU A 150 16.04 -1.07 0.02
CA GLU A 150 16.99 0.01 -0.27
C GLU A 150 17.21 0.08 -1.78
N VAL A 151 16.98 1.26 -2.36
CA VAL A 151 17.19 1.55 -3.78
C VAL A 151 18.32 2.56 -3.95
N SER A 152 19.29 2.24 -4.79
CA SER A 152 20.42 3.12 -5.12
C SER A 152 20.83 2.98 -6.57
N VAL A 153 21.61 3.94 -7.08
CA VAL A 153 22.14 3.93 -8.45
C VAL A 153 23.63 4.12 -8.42
N ASP A 154 24.37 3.20 -9.06
CA ASP A 154 25.84 3.28 -9.13
C ASP A 154 26.27 4.62 -9.74
N ASN A 155 27.20 5.30 -9.07
CA ASN A 155 27.81 6.57 -9.50
C ASN A 155 26.83 7.76 -9.64
N HIS A 156 25.57 7.64 -9.20
CA HIS A 156 24.59 8.71 -9.28
C HIS A 156 24.03 9.05 -7.90
N THR A 157 23.97 10.32 -7.59
CA THR A 157 23.22 10.83 -6.45
C THR A 157 21.76 11.06 -6.85
N LEU A 158 20.83 10.66 -6.02
CA LEU A 158 19.40 10.83 -6.23
C LEU A 158 18.97 12.20 -5.72
N THR A 159 18.19 12.94 -6.48
CA THR A 159 17.49 14.14 -5.98
C THR A 159 16.04 13.76 -5.72
N VAL A 160 15.70 13.46 -4.48
CA VAL A 160 14.36 12.99 -4.07
C VAL A 160 13.44 14.18 -3.92
N ILE A 161 12.23 14.12 -4.51
CA ILE A 161 11.33 15.27 -4.67
C ILE A 161 9.92 15.03 -4.16
N GLY A 162 9.51 13.80 -3.96
CA GLY A 162 8.15 13.50 -3.56
C GLY A 162 7.97 12.08 -3.04
N SER A 163 6.87 11.87 -2.34
CA SER A 163 6.40 10.57 -1.87
C SER A 163 4.88 10.52 -1.87
N ASP A 164 4.30 9.37 -2.24
CA ASP A 164 2.87 9.07 -2.21
C ASP A 164 1.99 10.14 -2.92
N GLY A 165 2.51 10.71 -4.02
CA GLY A 165 1.81 11.75 -4.76
C GLY A 165 1.93 13.16 -4.20
N SER A 166 2.68 13.37 -3.10
CA SER A 166 2.91 14.69 -2.51
C SER A 166 4.35 15.14 -2.71
N ASN A 167 4.54 16.44 -2.89
CA ASN A 167 5.84 17.05 -3.13
C ASN A 167 6.46 17.58 -1.83
N PHE A 168 7.79 17.52 -1.73
CA PHE A 168 8.56 18.14 -0.65
C PHE A 168 9.83 18.80 -1.19
N ALA A 169 10.46 19.65 -0.40
CA ALA A 169 11.72 20.30 -0.77
C ALA A 169 12.76 19.25 -1.16
N SER A 170 13.38 19.43 -2.31
CA SER A 170 14.28 18.43 -2.91
C SER A 170 15.46 18.08 -1.98
N ILE A 171 15.78 16.81 -1.86
CA ILE A 171 16.82 16.30 -0.99
C ILE A 171 17.77 15.42 -1.80
N LYS A 172 19.08 15.63 -1.64
CA LYS A 172 20.10 14.76 -2.24
C LYS A 172 20.35 13.57 -1.32
N ALA A 173 20.30 12.37 -1.90
CA ALA A 173 20.51 11.12 -1.19
C ALA A 173 21.28 10.11 -2.06
N GLU A 174 21.98 9.20 -1.41
CA GLU A 174 22.67 8.10 -2.06
C GLU A 174 21.77 6.86 -2.18
N SER A 175 20.78 6.74 -1.30
CA SER A 175 19.77 5.68 -1.36
C SER A 175 18.44 6.10 -0.73
N ILE A 176 17.38 5.36 -1.10
CA ILE A 176 16.03 5.48 -0.53
C ILE A 176 15.64 4.11 0.00
N VAL A 177 15.15 4.03 1.24
CA VAL A 177 14.46 2.84 1.74
C VAL A 177 12.97 3.02 1.53
N THR A 178 12.32 2.04 0.92
CA THR A 178 10.88 2.05 0.66
C THR A 178 10.23 0.81 1.23
N TYR A 179 9.08 0.99 1.86
CA TYR A 179 8.26 -0.07 2.45
C TYR A 179 7.06 -0.40 1.56
N ALA A 180 6.42 -1.54 1.80
CA ALA A 180 5.26 -1.96 1.02
C ALA A 180 4.18 -0.86 0.98
N GLY A 181 3.75 -0.49 -0.23
CA GLY A 181 2.77 0.58 -0.50
C GLY A 181 3.36 1.98 -0.63
N GLU A 182 4.59 2.24 -0.18
CA GLU A 182 5.21 3.56 -0.34
C GLU A 182 5.65 3.80 -1.78
N ARG A 183 5.56 5.05 -2.22
CA ARG A 183 6.07 5.53 -3.51
C ARG A 183 7.03 6.67 -3.26
N PHE A 184 8.04 6.78 -4.11
CA PHE A 184 8.99 7.89 -4.10
C PHE A 184 9.31 8.34 -5.52
N ASP A 185 9.42 9.65 -5.68
CA ASP A 185 9.86 10.29 -6.92
C ASP A 185 11.25 10.89 -6.72
N PHE A 186 12.14 10.62 -7.65
CA PHE A 186 13.49 11.17 -7.63
C PHE A 186 14.01 11.50 -9.02
N ILE A 187 15.03 12.33 -9.08
CA ILE A 187 15.66 12.76 -10.31
C ILE A 187 17.08 12.21 -10.39
N ILE A 188 17.43 11.71 -11.55
CA ILE A 188 18.79 11.35 -11.93
C ILE A 188 19.30 12.38 -12.93
N ASN A 189 20.46 12.98 -12.63
CA ASN A 189 21.23 13.74 -13.61
C ASN A 189 22.06 12.74 -14.41
N ALA A 190 21.84 12.66 -15.72
CA ALA A 190 22.63 11.80 -16.59
C ALA A 190 23.95 12.50 -16.99
N ASP A 191 24.82 12.73 -16.01
CA ASP A 191 26.10 13.45 -16.16
C ASP A 191 27.34 12.54 -16.24
N GLN A 192 27.14 11.24 -16.03
CA GLN A 192 28.20 10.27 -16.01
C GLN A 192 28.69 9.91 -17.44
N PRO A 193 29.88 9.28 -17.62
CA PRO A 193 30.30 8.73 -18.87
C PRO A 193 29.26 7.83 -19.54
N VAL A 194 29.25 7.79 -20.89
CA VAL A 194 28.33 6.90 -21.64
C VAL A 194 28.72 5.45 -21.39
N ASP A 195 28.01 4.80 -20.51
CA ASP A 195 28.22 3.42 -20.06
C ASP A 195 26.91 2.83 -19.51
N LEU A 196 27.02 1.71 -18.82
CA LEU A 196 25.97 0.99 -18.13
C LEU A 196 26.22 1.07 -16.62
N TYR A 197 25.16 1.37 -15.86
CA TYR A 197 25.22 1.46 -14.41
C TYR A 197 24.14 0.57 -13.78
N TRP A 198 24.41 0.00 -12.60
CA TRP A 198 23.36 -0.72 -11.87
C TRP A 198 22.46 0.24 -11.13
N ILE A 199 21.14 -0.01 -11.22
CA ILE A 199 20.17 0.40 -10.22
C ILE A 199 20.04 -0.81 -9.32
N ARG A 200 20.37 -0.66 -8.04
CA ARG A 200 20.44 -1.75 -7.07
C ARG A 200 19.26 -1.73 -6.12
N PHE A 201 18.76 -2.90 -5.80
CA PHE A 201 17.65 -3.13 -4.89
C PHE A 201 18.10 -4.15 -3.85
N LYS A 202 18.18 -3.73 -2.58
CA LYS A 202 18.59 -4.57 -1.46
C LYS A 202 17.41 -4.77 -0.53
N GLY A 203 17.00 -6.00 -0.31
CA GLY A 203 15.99 -6.36 0.68
C GLY A 203 16.55 -6.24 2.10
N LEU A 204 15.73 -5.75 3.00
CA LEU A 204 16.02 -5.57 4.42
C LEU A 204 15.02 -6.37 5.25
N MET A 205 15.14 -6.41 6.57
CA MET A 205 14.28 -7.14 7.48
C MET A 205 14.12 -8.62 7.07
N ASP A 206 12.91 -9.06 6.74
CA ASP A 206 12.62 -10.43 6.31
C ASP A 206 13.31 -10.83 5.00
N CYS A 207 13.96 -9.89 4.33
CA CYS A 207 14.68 -10.07 3.09
C CYS A 207 16.21 -9.94 3.23
N ASP A 208 16.73 -9.80 4.44
CA ASP A 208 18.14 -9.58 4.69
C ASP A 208 18.98 -10.88 4.80
N GLU A 209 20.24 -10.74 5.23
CA GLU A 209 21.20 -11.85 5.37
C GLU A 209 20.80 -12.88 6.42
N ARG A 210 19.90 -12.57 7.34
CA ARG A 210 19.36 -13.54 8.32
C ARG A 210 18.51 -14.61 7.65
N PHE A 211 18.06 -14.37 6.41
CA PHE A 211 17.14 -15.25 5.66
C PHE A 211 17.66 -15.57 4.25
N ARG A 212 17.15 -14.92 3.23
CA ARG A 212 17.44 -15.23 1.81
C ARG A 212 18.42 -14.27 1.16
N SER A 213 18.81 -13.19 1.82
CA SER A 213 19.62 -12.11 1.23
C SER A 213 19.04 -11.61 -0.11
N ALA A 214 17.72 -11.35 -0.12
CA ALA A 214 17.02 -11.00 -1.33
C ALA A 214 17.53 -9.67 -1.91
N HIS A 215 17.93 -9.67 -3.16
CA HIS A 215 18.40 -8.48 -3.87
C HIS A 215 18.13 -8.62 -5.37
N GLN A 216 18.11 -7.49 -6.04
CA GLN A 216 17.94 -7.43 -7.49
C GLN A 216 18.70 -6.24 -8.06
N ALA A 217 18.81 -6.20 -9.39
CA ALA A 217 19.33 -5.04 -10.07
C ALA A 217 18.61 -4.81 -11.41
N ALA A 218 18.53 -3.54 -11.81
CA ALA A 218 18.16 -3.09 -13.13
C ALA A 218 19.35 -2.33 -13.76
N VAL A 219 19.30 -2.11 -15.06
CA VAL A 219 20.35 -1.39 -15.78
C VAL A 219 19.89 0.03 -16.10
N LEU A 220 20.63 1.02 -15.64
CA LEU A 220 20.59 2.37 -16.18
C LEU A 220 21.52 2.43 -17.39
N GLN A 221 20.94 2.57 -18.57
CA GLN A 221 21.67 2.54 -19.83
C GLN A 221 21.77 3.93 -20.45
N TYR A 222 22.99 4.41 -20.66
CA TYR A 222 23.21 5.63 -21.42
C TYR A 222 23.10 5.33 -22.91
N LYS A 223 22.43 6.20 -23.68
CA LYS A 223 22.38 6.12 -25.14
C LYS A 223 23.82 6.13 -25.73
N GLY A 224 24.06 5.20 -26.65
CA GLY A 224 25.39 4.99 -27.23
C GLY A 224 26.21 3.88 -26.59
N SER A 225 25.81 3.40 -25.39
CA SER A 225 26.41 2.20 -24.79
C SER A 225 25.85 0.91 -25.41
N SER A 226 26.52 -0.22 -25.18
CA SER A 226 26.09 -1.53 -25.71
C SER A 226 24.76 -1.96 -25.16
N LYS A 227 23.80 -2.34 -26.02
CA LYS A 227 22.49 -2.83 -25.64
C LYS A 227 22.49 -4.25 -25.06
N SER A 228 23.50 -5.05 -25.39
CA SER A 228 23.61 -6.47 -25.01
C SER A 228 24.48 -6.70 -23.78
N SER A 229 25.21 -5.70 -23.31
CA SER A 229 26.13 -5.78 -22.19
C SER A 229 25.46 -5.46 -20.86
N TYR A 230 26.12 -5.81 -19.76
CA TYR A 230 25.78 -5.46 -18.41
C TYR A 230 26.90 -4.65 -17.76
N PRO A 231 26.63 -3.85 -16.72
CA PRO A 231 27.69 -3.20 -15.95
C PRO A 231 28.69 -4.23 -15.44
N GLN A 232 29.99 -3.86 -15.43
CA GLN A 232 31.09 -4.74 -15.00
C GLN A 232 31.10 -4.96 -13.46
N ALA A 233 30.51 -4.03 -12.70
CA ALA A 233 30.44 -4.14 -11.26
C ALA A 233 29.67 -5.39 -10.82
N LEU A 234 30.17 -6.05 -9.76
CA LEU A 234 29.58 -7.28 -9.25
C LEU A 234 28.17 -7.05 -8.68
N LEU A 235 27.31 -8.04 -8.94
CA LEU A 235 26.02 -8.17 -8.28
C LEU A 235 26.17 -9.13 -7.12
N SER A 236 25.87 -8.64 -5.92
CA SER A 236 25.70 -9.45 -4.70
C SER A 236 24.89 -8.65 -3.70
N TYR A 237 24.34 -9.33 -2.71
CA TYR A 237 23.61 -8.68 -1.61
C TYR A 237 24.47 -7.62 -0.91
N ALA A 238 25.73 -7.94 -0.57
CA ALA A 238 26.64 -7.00 0.09
C ALA A 238 26.94 -5.76 -0.76
N LYS A 239 27.00 -5.91 -2.11
CA LYS A 239 27.24 -4.80 -3.03
C LYS A 239 26.00 -4.02 -3.40
N ALA A 240 24.81 -4.44 -2.93
CA ALA A 240 23.56 -3.73 -3.16
C ALA A 240 23.35 -2.54 -2.21
N HIS A 241 24.17 -2.41 -1.15
CA HIS A 241 24.21 -1.23 -0.29
C HIS A 241 25.11 -0.15 -0.89
N LYS A 242 24.69 1.11 -0.80
CA LYS A 242 25.47 2.28 -1.16
C LYS A 242 25.66 3.20 0.05
N GLU A 243 26.91 3.47 0.37
CA GLU A 243 27.26 4.37 1.48
C GLU A 243 26.80 5.81 1.20
N GLY A 244 26.45 6.54 2.24
CA GLY A 244 26.06 7.95 2.19
C GLY A 244 24.69 8.24 2.77
N MET A 245 24.10 9.38 2.43
CA MET A 245 22.79 9.80 2.92
C MET A 245 21.69 8.83 2.46
N GLN A 246 20.97 8.25 3.39
CA GLN A 246 19.85 7.34 3.15
C GLN A 246 18.55 7.96 3.65
N ILE A 247 17.53 7.99 2.82
CA ILE A 247 16.19 8.49 3.13
C ILE A 247 15.31 7.37 3.64
N ASN A 248 14.47 7.66 4.65
CA ASN A 248 13.48 6.76 5.24
C ASN A 248 14.06 5.49 5.86
N ALA A 249 15.24 5.59 6.44
CA ALA A 249 16.04 4.46 6.92
C ALA A 249 15.68 4.05 8.36
N LEU A 250 14.46 3.61 8.61
CA LEU A 250 13.99 3.18 9.95
C LEU A 250 14.77 1.98 10.50
N ASN A 251 15.35 1.16 9.64
CA ASN A 251 16.18 0.02 10.01
C ASN A 251 17.53 0.41 10.65
N LYS A 252 17.94 1.67 10.55
CA LYS A 252 19.22 2.13 11.13
C LYS A 252 19.09 2.57 12.59
N GLY A 253 17.89 2.77 13.09
CA GLY A 253 17.66 3.33 14.43
C GLY A 253 17.96 4.82 14.52
N PRO A 254 17.66 5.46 15.65
CA PRO A 254 17.86 6.89 15.85
C PRO A 254 19.34 7.27 15.94
N GLY A 255 19.68 8.47 15.42
CA GLY A 255 20.99 9.09 15.62
C GLY A 255 22.15 8.52 14.79
N GLN A 256 21.88 7.71 13.77
CA GLN A 256 22.93 7.28 12.85
C GLN A 256 23.23 8.37 11.82
N ASN A 257 24.52 8.66 11.65
CA ASN A 257 24.99 9.57 10.62
C ASN A 257 24.56 9.09 9.22
N ASN A 258 24.30 10.03 8.32
CA ASN A 258 23.86 9.74 6.94
C ASN A 258 22.49 9.06 6.82
N SER A 259 21.56 9.34 7.72
CA SER A 259 20.18 8.90 7.63
C SER A 259 19.25 10.09 7.86
N MET A 260 18.23 10.23 7.02
CA MET A 260 17.17 11.23 7.15
C MET A 260 15.82 10.55 7.28
N ASN A 261 15.13 10.87 8.36
CA ASN A 261 13.77 10.43 8.58
C ASN A 261 12.79 11.31 7.76
N ILE A 262 11.65 10.75 7.37
CA ILE A 262 10.60 11.51 6.68
C ILE A 262 10.10 12.72 7.48
N MET A 263 10.21 12.71 8.80
CA MET A 263 9.88 13.84 9.68
C MET A 263 10.76 15.07 9.47
N GLU A 264 11.96 14.91 8.92
CA GLU A 264 12.91 15.98 8.64
C GLU A 264 12.66 16.65 7.29
N MET A 265 11.78 16.05 6.46
CA MET A 265 11.41 16.57 5.14
C MET A 265 10.38 17.68 5.26
N GLN A 266 10.43 18.63 4.35
CA GLN A 266 9.55 19.81 4.33
C GLN A 266 8.58 19.73 3.19
N SER A 267 7.30 19.59 3.48
CA SER A 267 6.23 19.58 2.48
C SER A 267 6.18 20.89 1.71
N LEU A 268 5.94 20.81 0.42
CA LEU A 268 5.59 21.95 -0.43
C LEU A 268 4.07 22.17 -0.54
N ASP A 269 3.28 21.27 0.02
CA ASP A 269 1.83 21.44 0.08
C ASP A 269 1.47 22.61 1.01
N THR A 270 0.45 23.37 0.62
CA THR A 270 -0.07 24.45 1.44
C THR A 270 -0.57 23.94 2.80
N TRP A 271 -0.49 24.82 3.80
CA TRP A 271 -1.07 24.55 5.11
C TRP A 271 -2.57 24.27 4.99
N ASP A 272 -3.05 23.28 5.74
CA ASP A 272 -4.46 22.94 5.88
C ASP A 272 -4.80 22.68 7.35
N SER A 273 -6.11 22.59 7.67
CA SER A 273 -6.56 22.46 9.07
C SER A 273 -6.15 21.16 9.77
N SER A 274 -5.60 20.18 9.04
CA SER A 274 -4.99 19.00 9.70
C SER A 274 -3.79 19.38 10.57
N LEU A 275 -3.14 20.50 10.28
CA LEU A 275 -1.99 21.03 11.03
C LEU A 275 -2.38 22.02 12.16
N LYS A 276 -3.67 22.18 12.47
CA LYS A 276 -4.06 23.00 13.62
C LYS A 276 -3.51 22.43 14.93
N GLU A 277 -3.31 23.27 15.93
CA GLU A 277 -2.67 22.87 17.19
C GLU A 277 -3.43 21.77 17.92
N ILE A 278 -4.74 21.94 18.09
CA ILE A 278 -5.61 20.98 18.79
C ILE A 278 -6.47 20.24 17.76
N PRO A 279 -6.35 18.91 17.66
CA PRO A 279 -7.24 18.11 16.82
C PRO A 279 -8.65 18.05 17.42
N ASP A 280 -9.67 17.81 16.59
CA ASP A 280 -11.03 17.61 17.07
C ASP A 280 -11.20 16.22 17.71
N TYR A 281 -10.49 15.22 17.19
CA TYR A 281 -10.50 13.84 17.66
C TYR A 281 -9.08 13.29 17.74
N GLN A 282 -8.84 12.49 18.76
CA GLN A 282 -7.57 11.78 18.94
C GLN A 282 -7.86 10.32 19.25
N PHE A 283 -7.21 9.41 18.52
CA PHE A 283 -7.31 7.97 18.72
C PHE A 283 -5.92 7.37 18.90
N VAL A 284 -5.81 6.42 19.81
CA VAL A 284 -4.63 5.56 19.97
C VAL A 284 -4.92 4.23 19.31
N VAL A 285 -4.06 3.84 18.38
CA VAL A 285 -4.12 2.57 17.68
C VAL A 285 -2.81 1.84 17.94
N SER A 286 -2.80 0.97 18.94
CA SER A 286 -1.65 0.13 19.23
C SER A 286 -1.77 -1.22 18.53
N TYR A 287 -0.64 -1.82 18.21
CA TYR A 287 -0.61 -3.16 17.63
C TYR A 287 0.59 -3.97 18.11
N ASP A 288 0.43 -5.27 17.98
CA ASP A 288 1.48 -6.28 18.15
C ASP A 288 0.98 -7.62 17.59
N PHE A 289 1.81 -8.64 17.65
CA PHE A 289 1.51 -10.02 17.31
C PHE A 289 1.18 -10.81 18.57
N TYR A 290 -0.09 -10.97 18.84
CA TYR A 290 -0.55 -11.61 20.08
C TYR A 290 -0.60 -13.13 19.96
N ARG A 291 -0.07 -13.85 20.96
CA ARG A 291 -0.21 -15.31 21.08
C ARG A 291 -1.58 -15.64 21.66
N ILE A 292 -2.55 -15.75 20.80
CA ILE A 292 -3.95 -16.05 21.19
C ILE A 292 -4.49 -17.25 20.42
N ASN A 293 -5.48 -17.91 21.02
CA ASN A 293 -6.18 -19.01 20.38
C ASN A 293 -7.14 -18.44 19.32
N ASN A 294 -6.68 -18.40 18.07
CA ASN A 294 -7.44 -17.86 16.96
C ASN A 294 -8.23 -18.98 16.27
N PRO A 295 -9.58 -19.04 16.44
CA PRO A 295 -10.40 -20.13 15.93
C PRO A 295 -10.50 -20.15 14.40
N ARG A 296 -10.04 -19.11 13.71
CA ARG A 296 -10.08 -19.01 12.25
C ARG A 296 -8.98 -19.82 11.57
N PHE A 297 -7.84 -19.96 12.23
CA PHE A 297 -6.62 -20.51 11.62
C PHE A 297 -6.12 -21.80 12.27
N HIS A 298 -6.78 -22.33 13.31
CA HIS A 298 -6.29 -23.47 14.08
C HIS A 298 -6.83 -24.84 13.64
N LYS A 299 -7.70 -24.91 12.64
CA LYS A 299 -8.29 -26.18 12.20
C LYS A 299 -7.60 -26.68 10.95
N THR A 300 -6.73 -27.69 11.06
CA THR A 300 -6.07 -28.37 9.94
C THR A 300 -7.03 -28.82 8.85
N ALA A 301 -8.21 -29.28 9.22
CA ALA A 301 -9.23 -29.70 8.25
C ALA A 301 -9.81 -28.56 7.39
N MET A 302 -9.52 -27.30 7.71
CA MET A 302 -9.95 -26.16 6.89
C MET A 302 -9.06 -25.93 5.67
N TYR A 303 -7.84 -26.43 5.68
CA TYR A 303 -6.86 -26.18 4.63
C TYR A 303 -6.50 -27.51 3.95
N GLY A 304 -6.72 -27.58 2.66
CA GLY A 304 -6.30 -28.72 1.83
C GLY A 304 -4.81 -28.75 1.48
N TYR A 305 -3.98 -28.01 2.23
CA TYR A 305 -2.55 -27.86 1.96
C TYR A 305 -1.73 -28.74 2.90
N ALA A 306 -0.76 -29.46 2.34
CA ALA A 306 0.12 -30.35 3.10
C ALA A 306 1.09 -29.61 4.05
N GLU A 307 1.30 -28.32 3.81
CA GLU A 307 2.17 -27.44 4.59
C GLU A 307 1.58 -27.02 5.94
N VAL A 308 0.28 -27.27 6.15
CA VAL A 308 -0.37 -26.92 7.43
C VAL A 308 -0.02 -27.95 8.49
N ASN A 309 0.80 -27.54 9.44
CA ASN A 309 1.19 -28.38 10.57
C ASN A 309 0.34 -28.03 11.81
N ASP A 310 -0.44 -29.00 12.30
CA ASP A 310 -1.45 -28.85 13.36
C ASP A 310 -0.92 -28.70 14.80
N THR A 311 0.37 -28.58 14.98
CA THR A 311 0.96 -28.70 16.32
C THR A 311 0.93 -27.43 17.16
N LYS A 312 0.57 -26.27 16.58
CA LYS A 312 0.58 -24.98 17.29
C LYS A 312 -0.84 -24.47 17.55
N GLN A 313 -1.27 -24.51 18.80
CA GLN A 313 -2.59 -24.03 19.20
C GLN A 313 -2.70 -22.50 19.38
N GLN A 314 -1.57 -21.80 19.49
CA GLN A 314 -1.53 -20.35 19.67
C GLN A 314 -0.68 -19.73 18.56
N LEU A 315 -1.34 -19.23 17.53
CA LEU A 315 -0.69 -18.50 16.45
C LEU A 315 -0.48 -17.05 16.81
N LEU A 316 0.61 -16.48 16.31
CA LEU A 316 0.81 -15.03 16.40
C LEU A 316 -0.19 -14.33 15.50
N THR A 317 -1.08 -13.57 16.12
CA THR A 317 -2.16 -12.86 15.43
C THR A 317 -1.91 -11.35 15.51
N PRO A 318 -1.58 -10.69 14.40
CA PRO A 318 -1.43 -9.23 14.37
C PRO A 318 -2.80 -8.57 14.47
N GLN A 319 -2.96 -7.67 15.43
CA GLN A 319 -4.23 -7.00 15.70
C GLN A 319 -4.04 -5.52 16.02
N LEU A 320 -5.01 -4.69 15.63
CA LEU A 320 -5.12 -3.31 16.04
C LEU A 320 -5.98 -3.22 17.30
N ASN A 321 -5.45 -2.68 18.40
CA ASN A 321 -6.15 -2.59 19.68
C ASN A 321 -6.73 -3.93 20.16
N TYR A 322 -6.01 -5.05 19.92
CA TYR A 322 -6.43 -6.43 20.22
C TYR A 322 -7.67 -6.92 19.45
N ILE A 323 -8.04 -6.24 18.37
CA ILE A 323 -9.20 -6.56 17.55
C ILE A 323 -8.76 -6.91 16.14
N SER A 324 -9.21 -8.05 15.61
CA SER A 324 -9.10 -8.39 14.19
C SER A 324 -10.32 -7.84 13.44
N LEU A 325 -10.07 -7.10 12.35
CA LEU A 325 -11.15 -6.66 11.47
C LEU A 325 -11.84 -7.87 10.85
N LYS A 326 -13.15 -7.93 11.03
CA LYS A 326 -14.03 -8.82 10.29
C LYS A 326 -14.90 -8.01 9.35
N LEU A 327 -14.77 -8.29 8.07
CA LEU A 327 -15.61 -7.66 7.06
C LEU A 327 -17.08 -8.08 7.24
N PRO A 328 -18.03 -7.15 7.11
CA PRO A 328 -19.46 -7.47 7.24
C PRO A 328 -19.97 -8.28 6.04
N PRO A 329 -21.16 -8.90 6.14
CA PRO A 329 -21.74 -9.69 5.07
C PRO A 329 -22.22 -8.85 3.88
N VAL A 330 -22.25 -7.53 4.02
CA VAL A 330 -22.65 -6.56 2.99
C VAL A 330 -21.61 -5.44 2.90
N PRO A 331 -21.39 -4.85 1.71
CA PRO A 331 -20.43 -3.76 1.60
C PRO A 331 -20.90 -2.50 2.34
N LEU A 332 -20.04 -1.97 3.21
CA LEU A 332 -20.37 -0.86 4.12
C LEU A 332 -20.93 0.38 3.41
N LEU A 333 -20.22 0.88 2.40
CA LEU A 333 -20.60 2.13 1.76
C LEU A 333 -21.90 2.03 0.94
N PRO A 334 -22.09 1.07 0.02
CA PRO A 334 -23.32 1.00 -0.76
C PRO A 334 -24.52 0.45 0.03
N ALA A 335 -24.29 -0.39 1.04
CA ALA A 335 -25.35 -0.98 1.85
C ALA A 335 -25.58 -0.24 3.18
N ARG A 336 -25.06 0.96 3.34
CA ARG A 336 -25.05 1.72 4.59
C ARG A 336 -26.42 1.87 5.28
N ASP A 337 -27.50 1.89 4.48
CA ASP A 337 -28.87 1.97 5.02
C ASP A 337 -29.39 0.63 5.58
N LEU A 338 -28.66 -0.47 5.34
CA LEU A 338 -28.99 -1.82 5.81
C LEU A 338 -28.09 -2.27 6.97
N LEU A 339 -27.09 -1.45 7.32
CA LEU A 339 -26.13 -1.79 8.36
C LEU A 339 -26.77 -1.67 9.74
N ASP A 340 -26.51 -2.67 10.55
CA ASP A 340 -26.72 -2.61 11.99
C ASP A 340 -25.43 -2.02 12.62
N THR A 341 -25.41 -0.72 12.81
CA THR A 341 -24.23 0.00 13.34
C THR A 341 -23.94 -0.35 14.80
N ASP A 342 -24.92 -0.92 15.54
CA ASP A 342 -24.70 -1.40 16.90
C ASP A 342 -23.73 -2.59 16.95
N LYS A 343 -23.48 -3.23 15.79
CA LYS A 343 -22.48 -4.29 15.65
C LYS A 343 -21.07 -3.78 15.33
N PHE A 344 -20.91 -2.48 15.14
CA PHE A 344 -19.58 -1.90 15.00
C PHE A 344 -18.87 -1.91 16.35
N CYS A 345 -17.59 -2.17 16.29
CA CYS A 345 -16.79 -2.27 17.50
C CYS A 345 -15.53 -1.42 17.42
N ASN A 346 -15.00 -1.14 18.57
CA ASN A 346 -13.68 -0.53 18.77
C ASN A 346 -13.21 -0.82 20.21
N ARG A 347 -12.04 -0.31 20.58
CA ARG A 347 -11.48 -0.53 21.92
C ARG A 347 -12.34 -0.02 23.08
N TYR A 348 -13.34 0.82 22.83
CA TYR A 348 -14.18 1.43 23.88
C TYR A 348 -15.47 0.64 24.17
N ASN A 349 -15.87 -0.24 23.25
CA ASN A 349 -17.07 -1.07 23.38
C ASN A 349 -16.81 -2.58 23.32
N MET A 350 -15.53 -2.99 23.25
CA MET A 350 -15.11 -4.39 23.35
C MET A 350 -14.31 -4.61 24.64
N GLU A 351 -14.69 -5.61 25.42
CA GLU A 351 -14.02 -5.96 26.67
C GLU A 351 -13.24 -7.27 26.55
N HIS A 352 -12.17 -7.40 27.36
CA HIS A 352 -11.39 -8.62 27.52
C HIS A 352 -10.64 -9.11 26.26
N CYS A 353 -10.47 -8.28 25.24
CA CYS A 353 -9.78 -8.65 23.99
C CYS A 353 -8.28 -8.88 24.19
N GLU A 354 -7.70 -8.37 25.26
CA GLU A 354 -6.31 -8.66 25.64
C GLU A 354 -6.06 -10.13 26.00
N LYS A 355 -7.12 -10.86 26.40
CA LYS A 355 -7.05 -12.26 26.86
C LYS A 355 -7.73 -13.23 25.90
N ASN A 356 -8.64 -12.74 25.07
CA ASN A 356 -9.44 -13.54 24.17
C ASN A 356 -9.31 -13.02 22.73
N PHE A 357 -9.49 -13.93 21.77
CA PHE A 357 -9.58 -13.52 20.39
C PHE A 357 -10.87 -12.72 20.16
N CYS A 358 -10.72 -11.45 19.77
CA CYS A 358 -11.80 -10.58 19.36
C CYS A 358 -11.78 -10.33 17.86
N GLU A 359 -12.93 -10.45 17.22
CA GLU A 359 -13.14 -10.07 15.82
C GLU A 359 -14.49 -9.39 15.64
N CYS A 360 -14.51 -8.32 14.88
CA CYS A 360 -15.74 -7.58 14.55
C CYS A 360 -15.48 -6.58 13.43
N THR A 361 -16.51 -5.88 12.95
CA THR A 361 -16.31 -4.74 12.06
C THR A 361 -15.76 -3.58 12.89
N HIS A 362 -14.43 -3.48 12.94
CA HIS A 362 -13.69 -2.50 13.74
C HIS A 362 -13.79 -1.12 13.08
N VAL A 363 -14.53 -0.18 13.69
CA VAL A 363 -14.81 1.14 13.11
C VAL A 363 -14.46 2.25 14.08
N LEU A 364 -13.76 3.27 13.56
CA LEU A 364 -13.63 4.59 14.19
C LEU A 364 -14.50 5.58 13.41
N GLU A 365 -15.32 6.34 14.11
CA GLU A 365 -16.25 7.29 13.48
C GLU A 365 -15.84 8.73 13.77
N VAL A 366 -15.86 9.59 12.75
CA VAL A 366 -15.55 11.00 12.86
C VAL A 366 -16.47 11.84 11.98
N PRO A 367 -16.89 13.03 12.43
CA PRO A 367 -17.66 13.95 11.62
C PRO A 367 -16.86 14.45 10.41
N LEU A 368 -17.58 14.76 9.33
CA LEU A 368 -17.01 15.41 8.16
C LEU A 368 -16.33 16.74 8.54
N ARG A 369 -15.17 17.00 7.93
CA ARG A 369 -14.32 18.19 8.13
C ARG A 369 -13.62 18.28 9.49
N SER A 370 -13.69 17.25 10.33
CA SER A 370 -12.90 17.21 11.57
C SER A 370 -11.43 16.95 11.29
N THR A 371 -10.58 17.47 12.16
CA THR A 371 -9.16 17.12 12.24
C THR A 371 -8.99 15.96 13.18
N VAL A 372 -8.47 14.86 12.67
CA VAL A 372 -8.25 13.63 13.41
C VAL A 372 -6.75 13.42 13.63
N GLU A 373 -6.37 13.10 14.86
CA GLU A 373 -5.02 12.63 15.18
C GLU A 373 -5.08 11.12 15.45
N LEU A 374 -4.28 10.34 14.69
CA LEU A 374 -4.05 8.94 15.00
C LEU A 374 -2.64 8.79 15.58
N ILE A 375 -2.54 8.26 16.78
CA ILE A 375 -1.29 7.87 17.44
C ILE A 375 -1.15 6.35 17.27
N ILE A 376 -0.30 5.95 16.31
CA ILE A 376 -0.07 4.54 16.02
C ILE A 376 1.15 4.09 16.79
N ILE A 377 1.04 2.99 17.53
CA ILE A 377 2.10 2.48 18.43
C ILE A 377 2.38 1.03 18.09
N ASP A 378 3.63 0.75 17.68
CA ASP A 378 4.17 -0.60 17.61
C ASP A 378 4.73 -0.99 18.97
N LYS A 379 4.15 -2.00 19.62
CA LYS A 379 4.59 -2.40 20.96
C LYS A 379 5.95 -3.11 20.97
N GLY A 380 6.34 -3.73 19.84
CA GLY A 380 7.66 -4.35 19.65
C GLY A 380 7.93 -5.59 20.52
N PHE A 381 6.89 -6.27 21.05
CA PHE A 381 7.09 -7.38 21.98
C PHE A 381 7.49 -8.69 21.31
N VAL A 382 7.22 -8.87 20.01
CA VAL A 382 7.35 -10.19 19.39
C VAL A 382 8.31 -10.23 18.21
N TYR A 383 8.31 -9.24 17.33
CA TYR A 383 9.15 -9.18 16.14
C TYR A 383 9.81 -7.82 15.99
N ASP A 384 11.09 -7.81 15.63
CA ASP A 384 11.81 -6.61 15.19
C ASP A 384 11.39 -6.31 13.73
N ALA A 385 10.30 -5.57 13.55
CA ALA A 385 9.72 -5.31 12.24
C ALA A 385 8.97 -3.98 12.18
N ASN A 386 9.36 -3.13 11.23
CA ASN A 386 8.63 -1.90 10.94
C ASN A 386 7.41 -2.20 10.07
N HIS A 387 6.25 -1.64 10.40
CA HIS A 387 5.01 -1.92 9.68
C HIS A 387 4.49 -0.71 8.92
N PRO A 388 4.32 -0.80 7.57
CA PRO A 388 3.68 0.26 6.78
C PRO A 388 2.17 0.23 6.94
N PHE A 389 1.57 1.39 7.23
CA PHE A 389 0.12 1.58 7.30
C PHE A 389 -0.37 2.49 6.20
N HIS A 390 -1.46 2.10 5.57
CA HIS A 390 -2.14 2.84 4.51
C HIS A 390 -3.55 3.24 4.91
N LEU A 391 -3.94 4.46 4.54
CA LEU A 391 -5.29 4.96 4.68
C LEU A 391 -5.91 5.21 3.30
N HIS A 392 -7.00 4.53 3.04
CA HIS A 392 -7.79 4.74 1.83
C HIS A 392 -8.53 6.09 1.86
N GLY A 393 -8.76 6.66 0.69
CA GLY A 393 -9.61 7.83 0.47
C GLY A 393 -9.12 9.14 1.05
N HIS A 394 -8.02 9.15 1.77
CA HIS A 394 -7.42 10.33 2.39
C HIS A 394 -5.90 10.32 2.29
N THR A 395 -5.32 11.50 2.37
CA THR A 395 -3.92 11.69 2.74
C THR A 395 -3.85 12.16 4.19
N PHE A 396 -2.71 11.95 4.81
CA PHE A 396 -2.41 12.41 6.17
C PHE A 396 -1.08 13.14 6.23
N ARG A 397 -0.92 14.02 7.22
CA ARG A 397 0.35 14.64 7.57
C ARG A 397 1.06 13.77 8.62
N VAL A 398 2.32 13.47 8.39
CA VAL A 398 3.16 12.75 9.38
C VAL A 398 3.78 13.79 10.33
N VAL A 399 3.17 13.97 11.49
CA VAL A 399 3.54 15.06 12.39
C VAL A 399 4.55 14.68 13.45
N ALA A 400 4.64 13.41 13.82
CA ALA A 400 5.68 12.90 14.72
C ALA A 400 5.95 11.41 14.45
N MET A 401 7.19 10.98 14.67
CA MET A 401 7.63 9.59 14.56
C MET A 401 8.92 9.42 15.34
N ASP A 402 9.00 8.35 16.14
CA ASP A 402 10.25 8.00 16.82
C ASP A 402 10.25 6.53 17.27
N LYS A 403 11.43 5.96 17.46
CA LYS A 403 11.65 4.69 18.14
C LYS A 403 11.91 4.96 19.63
N VAL A 404 11.09 4.36 20.49
CA VAL A 404 11.20 4.58 21.95
C VAL A 404 12.12 3.57 22.61
N GLY A 405 12.07 2.32 22.16
CA GLY A 405 12.90 1.23 22.71
C GLY A 405 12.66 -0.09 21.97
N ALA A 406 13.12 -1.20 22.53
CA ALA A 406 12.81 -2.52 21.99
C ALA A 406 11.33 -2.88 22.21
N ASN A 407 10.79 -2.48 23.37
CA ASN A 407 9.38 -2.66 23.72
C ASN A 407 8.83 -1.34 24.21
N VAL A 408 7.58 -1.03 23.86
CA VAL A 408 6.91 0.19 24.27
C VAL A 408 5.45 -0.08 24.64
N THR A 409 4.94 0.64 25.64
CA THR A 409 3.51 0.60 26.00
C THR A 409 2.81 1.91 25.64
N GLU A 410 1.48 1.85 25.55
CA GLU A 410 0.67 3.06 25.32
C GLU A 410 0.87 4.10 26.42
N GLU A 411 1.00 3.66 27.69
CA GLU A 411 1.25 4.53 28.84
C GLU A 411 2.59 5.24 28.78
N GLN A 412 3.62 4.57 28.23
CA GLN A 412 4.93 5.18 28.03
C GLN A 412 4.85 6.29 26.96
N VAL A 413 4.21 6.04 25.83
CA VAL A 413 4.01 7.05 24.78
C VAL A 413 3.15 8.20 25.31
N ALA A 414 2.05 7.91 26.00
CA ALA A 414 1.20 8.93 26.64
C ALA A 414 1.96 9.77 27.67
N ALA A 415 2.87 9.15 28.45
CA ALA A 415 3.71 9.87 29.40
C ALA A 415 4.73 10.79 28.73
N LEU A 416 5.32 10.35 27.59
CA LEU A 416 6.23 11.19 26.78
C LEU A 416 5.47 12.40 26.22
N ASP A 417 4.26 12.17 25.70
CA ASP A 417 3.41 13.22 25.12
C ASP A 417 2.99 14.23 26.19
N LYS A 418 2.50 13.77 27.34
CA LYS A 418 2.11 14.62 28.47
C LYS A 418 3.28 15.48 28.99
N LYS A 419 4.49 14.99 28.92
CA LYS A 419 5.71 15.74 29.30
C LYS A 419 6.16 16.71 28.20
N GLY A 420 5.46 16.78 27.06
CA GLY A 420 5.82 17.61 25.91
C GLY A 420 7.12 17.17 25.22
N LEU A 421 7.50 15.89 25.37
CA LEU A 421 8.70 15.33 24.72
C LEU A 421 8.41 14.89 23.29
N ILE A 422 7.17 14.57 22.96
CA ILE A 422 6.75 14.32 21.57
C ILE A 422 6.50 15.67 20.89
N LYS A 423 7.39 16.02 19.96
CA LYS A 423 7.28 17.26 19.20
C LYS A 423 6.58 17.02 17.88
N ARG A 424 5.45 17.69 17.66
CA ARG A 424 4.69 17.62 16.41
C ARG A 424 5.15 18.70 15.44
N ASN A 425 5.46 18.32 14.21
CA ASN A 425 5.64 19.27 13.11
C ASN A 425 4.26 19.71 12.58
N LEU A 426 3.79 20.87 13.05
CA LEU A 426 2.48 21.44 12.63
C LEU A 426 2.65 22.58 11.61
N ILE A 427 3.84 22.74 11.01
CA ILE A 427 4.15 23.81 10.07
C ILE A 427 4.18 23.25 8.64
N ASN A 428 5.01 22.27 8.39
CA ASN A 428 5.31 21.77 7.05
C ASN A 428 5.52 20.24 7.02
N ALA A 429 4.82 19.51 7.90
CA ALA A 429 4.83 18.05 7.90
C ALA A 429 4.45 17.49 6.52
N ILE A 430 5.18 16.48 6.07
CA ILE A 430 4.92 15.88 4.76
C ILE A 430 3.56 15.20 4.72
N LYS A 431 2.97 15.22 3.52
CA LYS A 431 1.74 14.50 3.21
C LYS A 431 2.06 13.14 2.61
N LYS A 432 1.39 12.11 3.09
CA LYS A 432 1.50 10.73 2.59
C LYS A 432 0.12 10.05 2.67
N ASP A 433 -0.02 8.91 2.06
CA ASP A 433 -1.13 7.99 2.28
C ASP A 433 -0.69 6.65 2.86
N THR A 434 0.62 6.39 2.85
CA THR A 434 1.26 5.20 3.39
C THR A 434 2.46 5.60 4.23
N VAL A 435 2.53 5.15 5.48
CA VAL A 435 3.63 5.48 6.38
C VAL A 435 4.01 4.29 7.22
N THR A 436 5.30 4.14 7.46
CA THR A 436 5.83 3.05 8.28
C THR A 436 5.95 3.47 9.73
N VAL A 437 5.54 2.60 10.65
CA VAL A 437 5.70 2.77 12.10
C VAL A 437 6.97 2.04 12.53
N PRO A 438 7.90 2.72 13.24
CA PRO A 438 9.10 2.08 13.76
C PRO A 438 8.76 1.00 14.80
N ASP A 439 9.46 -0.13 14.72
CA ASP A 439 9.39 -1.18 15.73
C ASP A 439 9.74 -0.64 17.14
N GLY A 440 8.91 -0.95 18.14
CA GLY A 440 9.06 -0.40 19.48
C GLY A 440 8.97 1.13 19.53
N GLY A 441 8.11 1.71 18.71
CA GLY A 441 7.98 3.15 18.55
C GLY A 441 6.58 3.62 18.22
N TYR A 442 6.49 4.84 17.71
CA TYR A 442 5.21 5.44 17.34
C TYR A 442 5.32 6.28 16.06
N THR A 443 4.18 6.43 15.39
CA THR A 443 3.97 7.42 14.32
C THR A 443 2.66 8.14 14.57
N ILE A 444 2.67 9.48 14.54
CA ILE A 444 1.48 10.32 14.75
C ILE A 444 1.07 10.95 13.43
N LEU A 445 -0.17 10.72 13.06
CA LEU A 445 -0.78 11.21 11.83
C LEU A 445 -1.82 12.26 12.12
N ARG A 446 -1.93 13.26 11.26
CA ARG A 446 -3.02 14.24 11.24
C ARG A 446 -3.78 14.13 9.93
N ILE A 447 -5.08 13.89 10.02
CA ILE A 447 -6.00 13.67 8.91
C ILE A 447 -7.03 14.80 8.93
N LEU A 448 -7.28 15.42 7.78
CA LEU A 448 -8.49 16.20 7.56
C LEU A 448 -9.56 15.26 7.00
N ALA A 449 -10.60 14.98 7.77
CA ALA A 449 -11.70 14.10 7.39
C ALA A 449 -12.60 14.78 6.34
N SER A 450 -12.10 14.95 5.10
CA SER A 450 -12.73 15.74 4.05
C SER A 450 -13.54 14.95 3.04
N ASN A 451 -13.39 13.62 3.04
CA ASN A 451 -14.02 12.72 2.07
C ASN A 451 -15.02 11.80 2.78
N PRO A 452 -16.33 12.04 2.71
CA PRO A 452 -17.31 11.25 3.46
C PRO A 452 -17.44 9.84 2.90
N GLY A 453 -17.39 8.83 3.78
CA GLY A 453 -17.42 7.43 3.38
C GLY A 453 -16.91 6.49 4.44
N TYR A 454 -16.69 5.24 4.03
CA TYR A 454 -16.04 4.19 4.80
C TYR A 454 -14.67 3.89 4.19
N TRP A 455 -13.59 4.12 4.93
CA TRP A 455 -12.24 4.06 4.41
C TRP A 455 -11.40 3.07 5.20
N LEU A 456 -10.79 2.12 4.50
CA LEU A 456 -9.95 1.13 5.14
C LEU A 456 -8.64 1.79 5.60
N PHE A 457 -8.24 1.51 6.84
CA PHE A 457 -6.92 1.79 7.40
C PHE A 457 -6.29 0.47 7.81
N HIS A 458 -5.17 0.11 7.22
CA HIS A 458 -4.60 -1.23 7.39
C HIS A 458 -3.08 -1.28 7.28
N CYS A 459 -2.49 -2.32 7.87
CA CYS A 459 -1.11 -2.68 7.58
C CYS A 459 -0.98 -3.09 6.09
N HIS A 460 -0.01 -2.51 5.38
CA HIS A 460 0.16 -2.79 3.95
C HIS A 460 0.95 -4.07 3.67
N ILE A 461 1.42 -4.77 4.70
CA ILE A 461 1.87 -6.16 4.61
C ILE A 461 0.62 -7.02 4.47
N GLU A 462 0.46 -7.66 3.30
CA GLU A 462 -0.79 -8.31 2.91
C GLU A 462 -1.18 -9.45 3.85
N PHE A 463 -0.20 -10.25 4.31
CA PHE A 463 -0.45 -11.33 5.25
C PHE A 463 -0.99 -10.86 6.60
N HIS A 464 -0.59 -9.68 7.05
CA HIS A 464 -1.08 -9.10 8.30
C HIS A 464 -2.50 -8.54 8.13
N MET A 465 -2.75 -7.87 7.02
CA MET A 465 -4.07 -7.32 6.68
C MET A 465 -5.12 -8.43 6.58
N GLU A 466 -4.80 -9.56 5.93
CA GLU A 466 -5.72 -10.68 5.74
C GLU A 466 -6.09 -11.40 7.05
N ILE A 467 -5.27 -11.28 8.10
CA ILE A 467 -5.61 -11.78 9.45
C ILE A 467 -6.47 -10.79 10.22
N GLY A 468 -6.61 -9.56 9.73
CA GLY A 468 -7.42 -8.53 10.32
C GLY A 468 -6.65 -7.38 10.98
N MET A 469 -5.38 -7.15 10.62
CA MET A 469 -4.61 -5.97 11.04
C MET A 469 -5.09 -4.72 10.31
N ALA A 470 -6.36 -4.39 10.53
CA ALA A 470 -7.06 -3.30 9.86
C ALA A 470 -8.21 -2.76 10.73
N LEU A 471 -8.66 -1.56 10.38
CA LEU A 471 -9.88 -0.94 10.86
C LEU A 471 -10.50 -0.07 9.76
N VAL A 472 -11.73 0.37 9.96
CA VAL A 472 -12.43 1.27 9.03
C VAL A 472 -12.58 2.64 9.69
N LEU A 473 -12.19 3.69 9.00
CA LEU A 473 -12.51 5.07 9.35
C LEU A 473 -13.80 5.47 8.64
N LYS A 474 -14.89 5.63 9.40
CA LYS A 474 -16.14 6.20 8.91
C LYS A 474 -16.07 7.72 9.04
N VAL A 475 -16.17 8.41 7.91
CA VAL A 475 -16.16 9.88 7.84
C VAL A 475 -17.54 10.39 7.47
N GLY A 476 -18.10 11.23 8.33
CA GLY A 476 -19.38 11.88 8.10
C GLY A 476 -20.59 10.95 8.24
N GLU A 477 -21.77 11.55 8.07
CA GLU A 477 -23.06 10.88 8.17
C GLU A 477 -23.48 10.28 6.82
N HIS A 478 -24.37 9.29 6.82
CA HIS A 478 -24.81 8.59 5.60
C HIS A 478 -25.37 9.51 4.53
N HIS A 479 -26.04 10.61 4.92
CA HIS A 479 -26.61 11.58 3.98
C HIS A 479 -25.56 12.48 3.32
N GLU A 480 -24.36 12.56 3.90
CA GLU A 480 -23.22 13.31 3.33
C GLU A 480 -22.44 12.48 2.30
N MET A 481 -22.60 11.16 2.32
CA MET A 481 -21.91 10.24 1.43
C MET A 481 -22.54 10.25 0.03
N ALA A 482 -21.72 10.02 -0.99
CA ALA A 482 -22.20 9.92 -2.38
C ALA A 482 -23.35 8.91 -2.53
N PRO A 483 -24.35 9.18 -3.39
CA PRO A 483 -25.43 8.24 -3.64
C PRO A 483 -24.90 6.95 -4.29
N VAL A 484 -25.55 5.82 -3.98
CA VAL A 484 -25.24 4.56 -4.65
C VAL A 484 -25.71 4.65 -6.10
N PRO A 485 -24.86 4.34 -7.09
CA PRO A 485 -25.25 4.34 -8.49
C PRO A 485 -26.38 3.34 -8.78
N GLU A 486 -27.20 3.63 -9.78
CA GLU A 486 -28.18 2.67 -10.29
C GLU A 486 -27.46 1.41 -10.81
N ASN A 487 -28.09 0.25 -10.64
CA ASN A 487 -27.54 -1.05 -11.03
C ASN A 487 -26.19 -1.39 -10.39
N PHE A 488 -25.92 -0.85 -9.19
CA PHE A 488 -24.70 -1.21 -8.47
C PHE A 488 -24.65 -2.73 -8.17
N PRO A 489 -23.50 -3.38 -8.31
CA PRO A 489 -23.37 -4.83 -8.10
C PRO A 489 -23.84 -5.27 -6.71
N LYS A 490 -24.53 -6.41 -6.66
CA LYS A 490 -25.04 -7.04 -5.44
C LYS A 490 -24.15 -8.19 -5.03
N CYS A 491 -23.99 -8.40 -3.73
CA CYS A 491 -23.25 -9.55 -3.20
C CYS A 491 -23.68 -9.83 -1.76
N GLY A 492 -23.53 -11.06 -1.32
CA GLY A 492 -23.99 -11.50 -0.01
C GLY A 492 -25.47 -11.14 0.19
N ASP A 493 -25.78 -10.55 1.32
CA ASP A 493 -27.14 -10.12 1.69
C ASP A 493 -27.49 -8.71 1.16
N PHE A 494 -26.60 -8.11 0.34
CA PHE A 494 -26.81 -6.77 -0.17
C PHE A 494 -27.81 -6.74 -1.32
N VAL A 495 -28.95 -6.09 -1.08
CA VAL A 495 -29.97 -5.78 -2.09
C VAL A 495 -30.12 -4.26 -2.13
N PRO A 496 -29.69 -3.55 -3.19
CA PRO A 496 -29.94 -2.13 -3.35
C PRO A 496 -31.42 -1.81 -3.26
N LYS A 497 -31.79 -0.77 -2.49
CA LYS A 497 -33.17 -0.29 -2.49
C LYS A 497 -33.43 0.41 -3.82
N ASP A 498 -34.42 -0.07 -4.59
CA ASP A 498 -34.92 0.65 -5.74
C ASP A 498 -35.54 1.97 -5.28
N ARG A 499 -34.96 3.10 -5.66
CA ARG A 499 -35.46 4.44 -5.32
C ARG A 499 -36.78 4.79 -6.02
N HIS A 500 -37.32 3.93 -6.89
CA HIS A 500 -38.50 4.18 -7.71
C HIS A 500 -39.61 3.14 -7.59
N SER A 501 -39.61 2.21 -6.65
CA SER A 501 -40.79 1.39 -6.43
C SER A 501 -41.83 2.11 -5.56
N LYS A 502 -42.52 3.10 -6.14
CA LYS A 502 -43.92 3.29 -5.74
C LYS A 502 -44.69 2.09 -6.25
N GLU A 503 -45.09 1.26 -5.28
CA GLU A 503 -46.12 0.23 -5.36
C GLU A 503 -46.58 -0.23 -6.75
N LYS A 504 -46.14 -1.42 -7.16
CA LYS A 504 -47.05 -2.41 -7.76
C LYS A 504 -46.51 -3.80 -7.43
N SER A 505 -47.09 -4.43 -6.42
CA SER A 505 -46.96 -5.85 -6.20
C SER A 505 -47.52 -6.58 -7.42
N LYS A 506 -46.69 -7.20 -8.23
CA LYS A 506 -47.07 -8.29 -9.10
C LYS A 506 -46.28 -9.52 -8.67
N HIS A 507 -47.01 -10.49 -8.16
CA HIS A 507 -46.50 -11.85 -8.00
C HIS A 507 -46.08 -12.37 -9.39
N CYS A 508 -44.81 -12.67 -9.55
CA CYS A 508 -44.34 -13.52 -10.64
C CYS A 508 -44.23 -14.95 -10.13
N ASN A 509 -44.97 -15.84 -10.70
CA ASN A 509 -44.89 -17.29 -10.52
C ASN A 509 -43.68 -17.85 -11.28
N TRP A 510 -43.09 -18.87 -10.72
CA TRP A 510 -41.82 -19.53 -11.07
C TRP A 510 -41.77 -20.23 -12.44
N LEU A 511 -42.52 -19.85 -13.44
CA LEU A 511 -42.54 -20.49 -14.76
C LEU A 511 -43.03 -19.56 -15.87
N ASN A 512 -42.47 -18.38 -16.10
CA ASN A 512 -42.67 -17.71 -17.39
C ASN A 512 -41.56 -16.71 -17.71
N GLU A 513 -41.04 -16.86 -18.91
CA GLU A 513 -40.07 -16.03 -19.60
C GLU A 513 -40.49 -14.56 -19.64
N CYS A 514 -39.54 -13.64 -19.47
CA CYS A 514 -39.71 -12.22 -19.76
C CYS A 514 -38.95 -11.88 -21.05
N ASP A 515 -39.66 -11.32 -22.02
CA ASP A 515 -39.12 -10.81 -23.28
C ASP A 515 -38.23 -9.57 -23.04
N ASP A 516 -37.03 -9.66 -23.59
CA ASP A 516 -36.10 -8.54 -23.73
C ASP A 516 -36.40 -7.80 -25.03
N ASN A 517 -36.87 -6.57 -24.93
CA ASN A 517 -36.69 -5.56 -25.98
C ASN A 517 -36.82 -4.17 -25.40
N GLU A 518 -35.71 -3.50 -25.19
CA GLU A 518 -35.63 -2.04 -25.38
C GLU A 518 -34.22 -1.55 -25.65
N SER A 519 -34.16 -0.77 -26.69
CA SER A 519 -33.02 -0.22 -27.40
C SER A 519 -32.30 0.89 -26.67
N TYR A 520 -30.99 0.91 -26.83
CA TYR A 520 -30.12 2.03 -26.45
C TYR A 520 -30.46 3.28 -27.25
N SER A 521 -30.71 4.38 -26.56
CA SER A 521 -30.68 5.72 -27.14
C SER A 521 -29.53 6.55 -26.60
N SER A 522 -28.89 7.20 -27.53
CA SER A 522 -27.71 8.01 -27.55
C SER A 522 -27.71 9.20 -26.58
N ALA A 523 -26.51 9.49 -26.07
CA ALA A 523 -26.19 10.69 -25.30
C ALA A 523 -26.17 11.93 -26.21
N GLU A 524 -26.94 12.95 -25.86
CA GLU A 524 -26.81 14.29 -26.42
C GLU A 524 -25.91 15.20 -25.57
N ASN A 525 -25.14 15.94 -26.30
CA ASN A 525 -24.27 17.07 -26.05
C ASN A 525 -24.45 17.89 -24.76
N LEU A 526 -23.36 18.03 -24.02
CA LEU A 526 -23.12 19.20 -23.16
C LEU A 526 -21.81 19.87 -23.58
N HIS A 527 -21.95 21.07 -24.09
CA HIS A 527 -20.87 21.98 -24.47
C HIS A 527 -20.24 22.69 -23.25
N SER A 528 -18.95 22.83 -23.34
CA SER A 528 -18.06 23.81 -22.70
C SER A 528 -17.83 23.72 -21.19
N ASN A 529 -16.72 23.08 -20.82
CA ASN A 529 -15.63 23.75 -20.08
C ASN A 529 -14.42 22.79 -20.07
N LYS A 530 -13.25 23.31 -20.34
CA LYS A 530 -11.99 22.56 -20.53
C LYS A 530 -11.56 21.86 -19.24
N TRP A 531 -11.92 20.59 -19.11
CA TRP A 531 -11.30 19.64 -18.17
C TRP A 531 -11.10 18.33 -18.91
N LEU A 532 -9.87 17.86 -18.97
CA LEU A 532 -9.54 16.59 -19.59
C LEU A 532 -10.07 15.47 -18.71
N VAL A 533 -11.08 14.76 -19.19
CA VAL A 533 -11.57 13.52 -18.57
C VAL A 533 -10.77 12.35 -19.12
N TYR A 534 -9.98 11.69 -18.30
CA TYR A 534 -9.36 10.42 -18.65
C TYR A 534 -10.30 9.29 -18.22
N ILE A 535 -10.76 8.51 -19.20
CA ILE A 535 -11.47 7.26 -18.95
C ILE A 535 -10.42 6.15 -18.91
N VAL A 536 -10.19 5.58 -17.74
CA VAL A 536 -9.35 4.37 -17.58
C VAL A 536 -10.27 3.17 -17.58
N THR A 537 -10.21 2.39 -18.64
CA THR A 537 -10.87 1.08 -18.70
C THR A 537 -9.85 0.03 -18.26
N LEU A 538 -9.99 -0.49 -17.04
CA LEU A 538 -9.23 -1.65 -16.58
C LEU A 538 -9.93 -2.92 -17.08
N GLN A 539 -9.40 -3.50 -18.14
CA GLN A 539 -9.79 -4.86 -18.56
C GLN A 539 -8.88 -5.86 -17.87
N CYS A 540 -9.42 -6.59 -16.89
CA CYS A 540 -8.77 -7.80 -16.39
C CYS A 540 -8.98 -8.92 -17.42
N VAL A 541 -8.01 -9.10 -18.31
CA VAL A 541 -7.98 -10.26 -19.21
C VAL A 541 -7.35 -11.42 -18.44
N MET A 542 -8.16 -12.34 -17.96
CA MET A 542 -7.67 -13.63 -17.48
C MET A 542 -7.36 -14.53 -18.67
N TRP A 543 -6.09 -14.84 -18.87
CA TRP A 543 -5.66 -15.89 -19.79
C TRP A 543 -6.01 -17.25 -19.21
N HIS A 544 -6.85 -17.99 -19.92
CA HIS A 544 -7.03 -19.42 -19.67
C HIS A 544 -5.78 -20.16 -20.17
N ILE A 545 -4.91 -20.54 -19.25
CA ILE A 545 -3.86 -21.52 -19.56
C ILE A 545 -4.52 -22.91 -19.41
N ARG A 546 -4.81 -23.55 -20.53
CA ARG A 546 -5.10 -24.99 -20.56
C ARG A 546 -3.77 -25.71 -20.51
N PHE A 547 -3.54 -26.46 -19.43
CA PHE A 547 -2.53 -27.51 -19.43
C PHE A 547 -3.10 -28.74 -20.16
N SER A 548 -2.44 -29.14 -21.21
CA SER A 548 -2.54 -30.47 -21.80
C SER A 548 -1.44 -31.37 -21.24
#